data_5455f41954facaca48d8fa1f10591b80
#
_entry.id   5455f41954facaca48d8fa1f10591b80
#
_cell.length_a   1.000
_cell.length_b   1.000
_cell.length_c   1.000
_cell.angle_alpha   90.00
_cell.angle_beta   90.00
_cell.angle_gamma   90.00
#
_symmetry.space_group_name_H-M   'P 1'
#
loop_
_entity.id
_entity.type
_entity.pdbx_description
1 polymer ?
#
loop_
_entity_poly.entity_id
_entity_poly.type
_entity_poly.pdbx_seq_one_letter_code
_entity_poly.pdbx_strand_id
1 'polypeptide(L)'
;MEEKILSMYAKGMTTGDIKAHIQDIYGLSVSDTTVSRITDKILPVAKEWQQRPLESIYAVVFLDAIHYHVRSEGQIVKKAVYIAIGLDLDGRKDVLGMWGGENESAKFWATVLNGLRNRGVEDTFIACTDNLTGFDTAIHAVFPETEIRVYEKTL
;
A
#
# COMPACT_ATOMS: atom_id res chain seq x y z
N MET A 1 20.78 14.62 -10.57
CA MET A 1 19.78 15.47 -9.88
C MET A 1 18.43 14.78 -9.77
N GLU A 2 17.87 14.29 -10.86
CA GLU A 2 16.57 13.62 -10.92
C GLU A 2 16.44 12.44 -9.94
N GLU A 3 17.40 11.51 -9.91
CA GLU A 3 17.43 10.38 -8.98
C GLU A 3 17.43 10.82 -7.51
N LYS A 4 18.07 11.96 -7.20
CA LYS A 4 18.06 12.50 -5.84
C LYS A 4 16.69 13.04 -5.46
N ILE A 5 15.98 13.70 -6.38
CA ILE A 5 14.60 14.15 -6.18
C ILE A 5 13.68 12.96 -5.93
N LEU A 6 13.77 11.92 -6.76
CA LEU A 6 12.99 10.70 -6.58
C LEU A 6 13.28 10.01 -5.24
N SER A 7 14.56 9.97 -4.84
CA SER A 7 14.95 9.40 -3.54
C SER A 7 14.39 10.18 -2.36
N MET A 8 14.41 11.52 -2.42
CA MET A 8 13.84 12.39 -1.39
C MET A 8 12.31 12.21 -1.30
N TYR A 9 11.65 12.16 -2.45
CA TYR A 9 10.20 11.93 -2.51
C TYR A 9 9.81 10.55 -1.94
N ALA A 10 10.55 9.51 -2.30
CA ALA A 10 10.34 8.16 -1.77
C ALA A 10 10.55 8.06 -0.24
N LYS A 11 11.32 8.97 0.35
CA LYS A 11 11.49 9.13 1.80
C LYS A 11 10.39 9.96 2.47
N GLY A 12 9.38 10.39 1.72
CA GLY A 12 8.23 11.12 2.24
C GLY A 12 8.38 12.63 2.28
N MET A 13 9.41 13.21 1.64
CA MET A 13 9.53 14.66 1.54
C MET A 13 8.47 15.23 0.59
N THR A 14 7.88 16.36 0.98
CA THR A 14 6.97 17.10 0.08
C THR A 14 7.74 17.76 -1.06
N THR A 15 7.04 18.12 -2.14
CA THR A 15 7.65 18.83 -3.27
C THR A 15 8.28 20.16 -2.84
N GLY A 16 7.66 20.86 -1.88
CA GLY A 16 8.20 22.08 -1.28
C GLY A 16 9.48 21.86 -0.50
N ASP A 17 9.53 20.80 0.32
CA ASP A 17 10.73 20.44 1.11
C ASP A 17 11.88 20.04 0.19
N ILE A 18 11.59 19.28 -0.87
CA ILE A 18 12.59 18.89 -1.88
C ILE A 18 13.19 20.13 -2.55
N LYS A 19 12.36 21.08 -2.94
CA LYS A 19 12.80 22.34 -3.53
C LYS A 19 13.70 23.12 -2.58
N ALA A 20 13.29 23.31 -1.33
CA ALA A 20 14.07 23.99 -0.30
C ALA A 20 15.43 23.28 -0.08
N HIS A 21 15.43 21.96 0.01
CA HIS A 21 16.63 21.17 0.21
C HIS A 21 17.62 21.27 -0.95
N ILE A 22 17.12 21.27 -2.20
CA ILE A 22 17.95 21.46 -3.39
C ILE A 22 18.58 22.86 -3.42
N GLN A 23 17.81 23.88 -3.07
CA GLN A 23 18.32 25.25 -2.97
C GLN A 23 19.41 25.38 -1.92
N ASP A 24 19.21 24.78 -0.76
CA ASP A 24 20.13 24.83 0.39
C ASP A 24 21.46 24.11 0.10
N ILE A 25 21.40 22.90 -0.45
CA ILE A 25 22.60 22.05 -0.63
C ILE A 25 23.33 22.37 -1.94
N TYR A 26 22.61 22.65 -3.02
CA TYR A 26 23.19 22.78 -4.36
C TYR A 26 23.17 24.22 -4.88
N GLY A 27 22.53 25.16 -4.17
CA GLY A 27 22.34 26.51 -4.62
C GLY A 27 21.51 26.66 -5.90
N LEU A 28 20.76 25.61 -6.27
CA LEU A 28 19.97 25.57 -7.50
C LEU A 28 18.48 25.82 -7.19
N SER A 29 17.91 26.79 -7.95
CA SER A 29 16.46 27.01 -7.90
C SER A 29 15.74 26.05 -8.84
N VAL A 30 14.84 25.24 -8.31
CA VAL A 30 13.98 24.30 -9.06
C VAL A 30 12.54 24.74 -8.92
N SER A 31 11.77 24.74 -10.01
CA SER A 31 10.35 25.08 -9.96
C SER A 31 9.53 23.91 -9.38
N ASP A 32 8.40 24.24 -8.75
CA ASP A 32 7.46 23.22 -8.21
C ASP A 32 6.97 22.29 -9.33
N THR A 33 6.72 22.83 -10.53
CA THR A 33 6.34 22.06 -11.71
C THR A 33 7.42 21.05 -12.13
N THR A 34 8.69 21.43 -12.03
CA THR A 34 9.80 20.54 -12.36
C THR A 34 9.88 19.37 -11.34
N VAL A 35 9.77 19.68 -10.06
CA VAL A 35 9.76 18.64 -9.00
C VAL A 35 8.58 17.71 -9.19
N SER A 36 7.36 18.22 -9.39
CA SER A 36 6.17 17.41 -9.64
C SER A 36 6.32 16.52 -10.86
N ARG A 37 6.80 17.03 -11.98
CA ARG A 37 7.02 16.24 -13.20
C ARG A 37 8.04 15.11 -12.99
N ILE A 38 9.06 15.33 -12.17
CA ILE A 38 10.04 14.30 -11.85
C ILE A 38 9.42 13.24 -10.92
N THR A 39 8.70 13.66 -9.90
CA THR A 39 8.05 12.73 -8.97
C THR A 39 6.96 11.90 -9.63
N ASP A 40 6.26 12.45 -10.63
CA ASP A 40 5.26 11.72 -11.42
C ASP A 40 5.83 10.53 -12.20
N LYS A 41 7.13 10.53 -12.48
CA LYS A 41 7.82 9.39 -13.13
C LYS A 41 7.81 8.12 -12.29
N ILE A 42 7.57 8.22 -11.00
CA ILE A 42 7.46 7.05 -10.11
C ILE A 42 6.13 6.30 -10.30
N LEU A 43 5.08 6.97 -10.79
CA LEU A 43 3.74 6.39 -10.91
C LEU A 43 3.66 5.15 -11.81
N PRO A 44 4.28 5.13 -13.01
CA PRO A 44 4.30 3.93 -13.85
C PRO A 44 5.00 2.76 -13.17
N VAL A 45 6.13 3.01 -12.50
CA VAL A 45 6.90 2.01 -11.76
C VAL A 45 6.09 1.45 -10.59
N ALA A 46 5.41 2.32 -9.84
CA ALA A 46 4.53 1.92 -8.74
C ALA A 46 3.34 1.08 -9.25
N LYS A 47 2.75 1.43 -10.39
CA LYS A 47 1.68 0.66 -11.02
C LYS A 47 2.16 -0.72 -11.48
N GLU A 48 3.31 -0.81 -12.13
CA GLU A 48 3.90 -2.07 -12.55
C GLU A 48 4.17 -2.97 -11.34
N TRP A 49 4.77 -2.41 -10.28
CA TRP A 49 4.97 -3.13 -9.03
C TRP A 49 3.66 -3.63 -8.42
N GLN A 50 2.62 -2.79 -8.38
CA GLN A 50 1.31 -3.14 -7.84
C GLN A 50 0.62 -4.26 -8.63
N GLN A 51 0.91 -4.38 -9.93
CA GLN A 51 0.31 -5.36 -10.84
C GLN A 51 1.19 -6.59 -11.09
N ARG A 52 2.39 -6.64 -10.50
CA ARG A 52 3.31 -7.75 -10.73
C ARG A 52 2.69 -9.10 -10.35
N PRO A 53 3.07 -10.20 -11.03
CA PRO A 53 2.71 -11.56 -10.61
C PRO A 53 3.17 -11.83 -9.18
N LEU A 54 2.41 -12.64 -8.46
CA LEU A 54 2.68 -13.07 -7.10
C LEU A 54 2.92 -14.57 -7.06
N GLU A 55 3.44 -15.07 -5.94
CA GLU A 55 3.55 -16.51 -5.69
C GLU A 55 2.15 -17.15 -5.62
N SER A 56 2.05 -18.42 -5.99
CA SER A 56 0.78 -19.14 -5.98
C SER A 56 0.27 -19.42 -4.57
N ILE A 57 1.17 -19.59 -3.59
CA ILE A 57 0.83 -19.93 -2.21
C ILE A 57 1.60 -19.04 -1.23
N TYR A 58 0.86 -18.51 -0.26
CA TYR A 58 1.44 -17.84 0.91
C TYR A 58 1.05 -18.60 2.18
N ALA A 59 2.03 -18.82 3.07
CA ALA A 59 1.77 -19.43 4.36
C ALA A 59 0.88 -18.54 5.23
N VAL A 60 1.16 -17.24 5.22
CA VAL A 60 0.39 -16.23 5.97
C VAL A 60 0.22 -14.98 5.12
N VAL A 61 -0.97 -14.42 5.14
CA VAL A 61 -1.25 -13.08 4.59
C VAL A 61 -1.77 -12.19 5.73
N PHE A 62 -1.11 -11.06 5.93
CA PHE A 62 -1.53 -10.02 6.86
C PHE A 62 -2.25 -8.93 6.09
N LEU A 63 -3.43 -8.54 6.56
CA LEU A 63 -4.27 -7.51 5.97
C LEU A 63 -4.52 -6.45 7.04
N ASP A 64 -4.03 -5.24 6.81
CA ASP A 64 -4.12 -4.13 7.77
C ASP A 64 -4.39 -2.80 7.09
N ALA A 65 -4.85 -1.83 7.85
CA ALA A 65 -5.09 -0.47 7.40
C ALA A 65 -4.37 0.55 8.27
N ILE A 66 -3.64 1.44 7.61
CA ILE A 66 -3.01 2.59 8.26
C ILE A 66 -3.87 3.82 7.98
N HIS A 67 -4.41 4.43 9.03
CA HIS A 67 -5.21 5.63 8.93
C HIS A 67 -4.35 6.88 9.12
N TYR A 68 -4.62 7.90 8.30
CA TYR A 68 -3.93 9.18 8.37
C TYR A 68 -4.88 10.33 8.04
N HIS A 69 -4.48 11.53 8.40
CA HIS A 69 -5.26 12.73 8.14
C HIS A 69 -4.58 13.59 7.08
N VAL A 70 -5.32 14.02 6.08
CA VAL A 70 -4.86 14.96 5.06
C VAL A 70 -5.70 16.22 5.09
N ARG A 71 -5.08 17.36 4.81
CA ARG A 71 -5.80 18.60 4.58
C ARG A 71 -6.18 18.67 3.10
N SER A 72 -7.47 18.65 2.82
CA SER A 72 -8.02 18.79 1.47
C SER A 72 -9.08 19.90 1.48
N GLU A 73 -8.96 20.88 0.60
CA GLU A 73 -9.89 22.01 0.46
C GLU A 73 -10.21 22.72 1.78
N GLY A 74 -9.20 22.89 2.64
CA GLY A 74 -9.35 23.55 3.94
C GLY A 74 -9.94 22.67 5.06
N GLN A 75 -10.34 21.44 4.76
CA GLN A 75 -10.86 20.48 5.73
C GLN A 75 -9.86 19.36 6.01
N ILE A 76 -9.93 18.80 7.23
CA ILE A 76 -9.16 17.61 7.60
C ILE A 76 -9.98 16.39 7.26
N VAL A 77 -9.50 15.59 6.31
CA VAL A 77 -10.15 14.35 5.87
C VAL A 77 -9.33 13.16 6.35
N LYS A 78 -9.99 12.19 6.97
CA LYS A 78 -9.38 10.91 7.34
C LYS A 78 -9.30 10.02 6.09
N LYS A 79 -8.12 9.52 5.78
CA LYS A 79 -7.86 8.55 4.71
C LYS A 79 -7.20 7.30 5.27
N ALA A 80 -7.22 6.21 4.51
CA ALA A 80 -6.56 4.97 4.87
C ALA A 80 -5.70 4.45 3.72
N VAL A 81 -4.58 3.84 4.06
CA VAL A 81 -3.81 2.95 3.18
C VAL A 81 -3.98 1.53 3.69
N TYR A 82 -4.50 0.69 2.85
CA TYR A 82 -4.67 -0.74 3.08
C TYR A 82 -3.45 -1.47 2.54
N ILE A 83 -2.91 -2.37 3.33
CA ILE A 83 -1.67 -3.09 3.02
C ILE A 83 -1.92 -4.59 3.14
N ALA A 84 -1.50 -5.35 2.14
CA ALA A 84 -1.40 -6.79 2.21
C ALA A 84 0.08 -7.20 2.24
N ILE A 85 0.46 -7.97 3.24
CA ILE A 85 1.81 -8.52 3.40
C ILE A 85 1.72 -10.03 3.40
N GLY A 86 2.47 -10.69 2.51
CA GLY A 86 2.55 -12.14 2.44
C GLY A 86 3.84 -12.67 3.06
N LEU A 87 3.73 -13.85 3.66
CA LEU A 87 4.84 -14.68 4.06
C LEU A 87 4.81 -15.92 3.20
N ASP A 88 5.81 -16.12 2.35
CA ASP A 88 5.89 -17.28 1.47
C ASP A 88 6.22 -18.59 2.25
N LEU A 89 6.26 -19.72 1.55
CA LEU A 89 6.58 -21.02 2.16
C LEU A 89 8.01 -21.12 2.66
N ASP A 90 8.91 -20.27 2.19
CA ASP A 90 10.30 -20.18 2.65
C ASP A 90 10.49 -19.20 3.82
N GLY A 91 9.40 -18.58 4.29
CA GLY A 91 9.41 -17.61 5.38
C GLY A 91 9.84 -16.20 4.95
N ARG A 92 9.88 -15.88 3.65
CA ARG A 92 10.21 -14.56 3.16
C ARG A 92 8.98 -13.67 3.18
N LYS A 93 9.18 -12.46 3.65
CA LYS A 93 8.14 -11.44 3.71
C LYS A 93 8.14 -10.59 2.44
N ASP A 94 6.97 -10.39 1.84
CA ASP A 94 6.77 -9.51 0.69
C ASP A 94 5.52 -8.64 0.90
N VAL A 95 5.58 -7.37 0.47
CA VAL A 95 4.42 -6.51 0.41
C VAL A 95 3.67 -6.82 -0.89
N LEU A 96 2.51 -7.46 -0.78
CA LEU A 96 1.74 -7.90 -1.93
C LEU A 96 1.04 -6.77 -2.67
N GLY A 97 0.71 -5.70 -1.95
CA GLY A 97 0.14 -4.49 -2.52
C GLY A 97 -0.29 -3.49 -1.47
N MET A 98 -0.58 -2.27 -1.95
CA MET A 98 -1.11 -1.16 -1.17
C MET A 98 -2.25 -0.49 -1.92
N TRP A 99 -3.32 -0.14 -1.22
CA TRP A 99 -4.51 0.49 -1.80
C TRP A 99 -4.92 1.69 -0.97
N GLY A 100 -5.18 2.82 -1.64
CA GLY A 100 -5.78 3.99 -0.99
C GLY A 100 -7.30 3.88 -0.98
N GLY A 101 -7.93 4.28 0.11
CA GLY A 101 -9.39 4.31 0.22
C GLY A 101 -9.87 5.21 1.35
N GLU A 102 -11.15 5.58 1.27
CA GLU A 102 -11.79 6.41 2.31
C GLU A 102 -12.58 5.56 3.30
N ASN A 103 -13.06 4.38 2.86
CA ASN A 103 -13.90 3.51 3.66
C ASN A 103 -13.39 2.08 3.64
N GLU A 104 -13.13 1.55 4.81
CA GLU A 104 -12.88 0.14 5.05
C GLU A 104 -14.21 -0.61 5.05
N SER A 105 -14.40 -1.50 4.08
CA SER A 105 -15.60 -2.33 3.98
C SER A 105 -15.26 -3.74 3.51
N ALA A 106 -16.11 -4.72 3.84
CA ALA A 106 -15.97 -6.08 3.36
C ALA A 106 -15.91 -6.15 1.82
N LYS A 107 -16.69 -5.29 1.14
CA LYS A 107 -16.67 -5.17 -0.33
C LYS A 107 -15.31 -4.69 -0.86
N PHE A 108 -14.70 -3.72 -0.19
CA PHE A 108 -13.37 -3.22 -0.55
C PHE A 108 -12.33 -4.35 -0.41
N TRP A 109 -12.34 -5.06 0.72
CA TRP A 109 -11.44 -6.17 0.94
C TRP A 109 -11.66 -7.34 -0.04
N ALA A 110 -12.90 -7.62 -0.41
CA ALA A 110 -13.18 -8.58 -1.47
C ALA A 110 -12.52 -8.18 -2.81
N THR A 111 -12.49 -6.88 -3.12
CA THR A 111 -11.78 -6.36 -4.30
C THR A 111 -10.27 -6.56 -4.19
N VAL A 112 -9.67 -6.29 -3.02
CA VAL A 112 -8.26 -6.52 -2.74
C VAL A 112 -7.90 -8.00 -2.90
N LEU A 113 -8.65 -8.90 -2.27
CA LEU A 113 -8.43 -10.35 -2.30
C LEU A 113 -8.56 -10.92 -3.72
N ASN A 114 -9.57 -10.50 -4.47
CA ASN A 114 -9.70 -10.86 -5.90
C ASN A 114 -8.53 -10.32 -6.72
N GLY A 115 -8.02 -9.13 -6.40
CA GLY A 115 -6.81 -8.58 -7.00
C GLY A 115 -5.59 -9.46 -6.77
N LEU A 116 -5.39 -9.99 -5.56
CA LEU A 116 -4.33 -10.95 -5.26
C LEU A 116 -4.49 -12.23 -6.08
N ARG A 117 -5.71 -12.78 -6.15
CA ARG A 117 -6.01 -13.97 -6.94
C ARG A 117 -5.73 -13.76 -8.43
N ASN A 118 -6.13 -12.63 -8.99
CA ASN A 118 -5.89 -12.29 -10.40
C ASN A 118 -4.40 -12.14 -10.73
N ARG A 119 -3.56 -11.87 -9.72
CA ARG A 119 -2.11 -11.78 -9.84
C ARG A 119 -1.38 -13.10 -9.58
N GLY A 120 -2.12 -14.20 -9.39
CA GLY A 120 -1.58 -15.55 -9.31
C GLY A 120 -1.68 -16.23 -7.96
N VAL A 121 -2.18 -15.57 -6.91
CA VAL A 121 -2.37 -16.23 -5.60
C VAL A 121 -3.52 -17.22 -5.70
N GLU A 122 -3.22 -18.49 -5.54
CA GLU A 122 -4.21 -19.58 -5.59
C GLU A 122 -4.76 -19.89 -4.19
N ASP A 123 -3.88 -19.82 -3.17
CA ASP A 123 -4.24 -20.12 -1.79
C ASP A 123 -3.38 -19.38 -0.76
N THR A 124 -3.92 -19.26 0.46
CA THR A 124 -3.19 -18.83 1.64
C THR A 124 -3.65 -19.66 2.83
N PHE A 125 -2.73 -20.15 3.65
CA PHE A 125 -3.10 -21.03 4.78
C PHE A 125 -3.72 -20.23 5.92
N ILE A 126 -3.16 -19.07 6.23
CA ILE A 126 -3.61 -18.22 7.33
C ILE A 126 -3.77 -16.78 6.84
N ALA A 127 -4.91 -16.18 7.11
CA ALA A 127 -5.13 -14.75 6.96
C ALA A 127 -5.22 -14.08 8.34
N CYS A 128 -4.32 -13.14 8.60
CA CYS A 128 -4.29 -12.34 9.82
C CYS A 128 -4.93 -10.97 9.55
N THR A 129 -5.99 -10.64 10.29
CA THR A 129 -6.77 -9.42 10.10
C THR A 129 -7.10 -8.76 11.43
N ASP A 130 -7.53 -7.51 11.42
CA ASP A 130 -8.24 -6.96 12.55
C ASP A 130 -9.72 -7.41 12.56
N ASN A 131 -10.43 -7.12 13.65
CA ASN A 131 -11.81 -7.59 13.85
C ASN A 131 -12.81 -6.74 13.06
N LEU A 132 -12.79 -6.83 11.73
CA LEU A 132 -13.73 -6.13 10.86
C LEU A 132 -14.94 -7.02 10.50
N THR A 133 -16.14 -6.51 10.69
CA THR A 133 -17.38 -7.23 10.37
C THR A 133 -17.46 -7.59 8.89
N GLY A 134 -17.74 -8.87 8.59
CA GLY A 134 -17.87 -9.37 7.22
C GLY A 134 -16.55 -9.70 6.51
N PHE A 135 -15.42 -9.55 7.19
CA PHE A 135 -14.12 -9.88 6.64
C PHE A 135 -13.97 -11.38 6.37
N ASP A 136 -14.43 -12.21 7.30
CA ASP A 136 -14.42 -13.67 7.18
C ASP A 136 -15.15 -14.13 5.93
N THR A 137 -16.31 -13.55 5.66
CA THR A 137 -17.10 -13.86 4.45
C THR A 137 -16.34 -13.48 3.19
N ALA A 138 -15.68 -12.33 3.18
CA ALA A 138 -14.90 -11.87 2.03
C ALA A 138 -13.68 -12.76 1.77
N ILE A 139 -12.97 -13.18 2.82
CA ILE A 139 -11.81 -14.09 2.70
C ILE A 139 -12.25 -15.46 2.18
N HIS A 140 -13.24 -16.09 2.80
CA HIS A 140 -13.70 -17.43 2.39
C HIS A 140 -14.37 -17.46 1.01
N ALA A 141 -14.88 -16.32 0.53
CA ALA A 141 -15.39 -16.22 -0.84
C ALA A 141 -14.27 -16.32 -1.89
N VAL A 142 -13.04 -15.92 -1.56
CA VAL A 142 -11.90 -15.93 -2.49
C VAL A 142 -10.95 -17.09 -2.19
N PHE A 143 -10.68 -17.37 -0.91
CA PHE A 143 -9.80 -18.42 -0.39
C PHE A 143 -10.57 -19.27 0.62
N PRO A 144 -11.33 -20.29 0.16
CA PRO A 144 -12.26 -21.03 1.01
C PRO A 144 -11.62 -21.81 2.17
N GLU A 145 -10.41 -22.28 1.97
CA GLU A 145 -9.70 -23.14 2.94
C GLU A 145 -8.81 -22.35 3.93
N THR A 146 -8.78 -21.03 3.81
CA THR A 146 -7.93 -20.18 4.64
C THR A 146 -8.40 -20.17 6.11
N GLU A 147 -7.48 -20.40 7.03
CA GLU A 147 -7.72 -20.18 8.45
C GLU A 147 -7.60 -18.69 8.79
N ILE A 148 -8.62 -18.12 9.42
CA ILE A 148 -8.63 -16.70 9.79
C ILE A 148 -8.17 -16.54 11.23
N ARG A 149 -7.19 -15.67 11.43
CA ARG A 149 -6.69 -15.23 12.73
C ARG A 149 -6.93 -13.74 12.91
N VAL A 150 -7.67 -13.41 13.95
CA VAL A 150 -7.93 -12.04 14.34
C VAL A 150 -6.90 -11.61 15.36
N TYR A 151 -6.24 -10.49 15.12
CA TYR A 151 -5.36 -9.87 16.12
C TYR A 151 -6.04 -8.62 16.71
N GLU A 152 -5.89 -8.45 18.03
CA GLU A 152 -6.30 -7.22 18.69
C GLU A 152 -5.17 -6.19 18.55
N LYS A 153 -5.49 -5.00 18.05
CA LYS A 153 -4.57 -3.87 18.10
C LYS A 153 -4.42 -3.47 19.57
N THR A 154 -3.33 -3.86 20.18
CA THR A 154 -2.95 -3.30 21.48
C THR A 154 -2.65 -1.83 21.28
N LEU A 155 -3.45 -0.98 21.87
CA LEU A 155 -3.29 0.48 21.89
C LEU A 155 -2.00 0.90 22.63
#